data_e648064f15df6ff637f5f8d0404a7789
#
_entry.id   e648064f15df6ff637f5f8d0404a7789
#
_cell.length_a   1.000
_cell.length_b   1.000
_cell.length_c   1.000
_cell.angle_alpha   90.00
_cell.angle_beta   90.00
_cell.angle_gamma   90.00
#
_symmetry.space_group_name_H-M   'P 1'
#
loop_
_entity.id
_entity.type
_entity.pdbx_description
1 polymer ?
#
loop_
_entity_poly.entity_id
_entity_poly.type
_entity_poly.pdbx_seq_one_letter_code
_entity_poly.pdbx_strand_id
1 'polypeptide(L)'
;MGICIYYQGVLRDRNRLFDLTMAVRAKCREWGWPHRFVNERIVGTMEILVDHGSGGEDWKWEWETRPVDDRWRGIVVNPPGCETLYLTFGRDGRLIAYKSAPDRQPGHYIANDLLYVKTQFGGPERHIGICTLLRLLEEYGVELEVHDDGRYWETGDREQLAHQMEIINNIIHLLAQEPQRLAALVLGEDAGDFEVLDVEVGKVFREPKPEWRREWGISAEEN
;
A
#
# COMPACT_ATOMS: atom_id res chain seq x y z
N MET A 1 -4.58 -11.42 6.02
CA MET A 1 -5.97 -10.94 6.14
C MET A 1 -5.97 -9.51 6.65
N GLY A 2 -6.86 -8.63 6.20
CA GLY A 2 -6.95 -7.23 6.64
C GLY A 2 -7.58 -6.35 5.56
N ILE A 3 -8.05 -5.15 5.94
CA ILE A 3 -8.65 -4.17 5.05
C ILE A 3 -7.54 -3.44 4.28
N CYS A 4 -7.65 -3.46 2.96
CA CYS A 4 -6.78 -2.77 2.02
C CYS A 4 -7.59 -1.83 1.13
N ILE A 5 -6.92 -0.80 0.60
CA ILE A 5 -7.40 0.00 -0.51
C ILE A 5 -6.46 -0.28 -1.68
N TYR A 6 -7.00 -0.76 -2.79
CA TYR A 6 -6.30 -0.97 -4.05
C TYR A 6 -6.60 0.21 -4.97
N TYR A 7 -5.60 0.69 -5.69
CA TYR A 7 -5.78 1.83 -6.57
C TYR A 7 -4.80 1.81 -7.74
N GLN A 8 -5.26 2.28 -8.87
CA GLN A 8 -4.46 2.52 -10.07
C GLN A 8 -4.98 3.78 -10.77
N GLY A 9 -4.17 4.38 -11.61
CA GLY A 9 -4.64 5.57 -12.32
C GLY A 9 -3.59 6.24 -13.18
N VAL A 10 -4.05 7.26 -13.92
CA VAL A 10 -3.22 8.00 -14.88
C VAL A 10 -3.45 9.51 -14.74
N LEU A 11 -2.38 10.27 -14.53
CA LEU A 11 -2.38 11.74 -14.61
C LEU A 11 -2.09 12.16 -16.06
N ARG A 12 -3.13 12.52 -16.82
CA ARG A 12 -2.99 12.92 -18.23
C ARG A 12 -2.22 14.22 -18.40
N ASP A 13 -2.56 15.23 -17.61
CA ASP A 13 -1.84 16.51 -17.58
C ASP A 13 -0.74 16.50 -16.53
N ARG A 14 0.46 16.09 -16.97
CA ARG A 14 1.64 15.99 -16.08
C ARG A 14 2.14 17.34 -15.53
N ASN A 15 1.68 18.47 -16.08
CA ASN A 15 2.03 19.78 -15.55
C ASN A 15 1.39 20.00 -14.17
N ARG A 16 0.29 19.32 -13.87
CA ARG A 16 -0.40 19.37 -12.58
C ARG A 16 0.29 18.55 -11.48
N LEU A 17 1.29 17.72 -11.82
CA LEU A 17 1.96 16.84 -10.85
C LEU A 17 2.58 17.60 -9.68
N PHE A 18 3.20 18.76 -9.94
CA PHE A 18 3.79 19.55 -8.88
C PHE A 18 2.72 20.06 -7.90
N ASP A 19 1.66 20.68 -8.41
CA ASP A 19 0.58 21.23 -7.60
C ASP A 19 -0.15 20.13 -6.80
N LEU A 20 -0.43 18.98 -7.44
CA LEU A 20 -0.97 17.81 -6.77
C LEU A 20 -0.06 17.37 -5.61
N THR A 21 1.24 17.22 -5.86
CA THR A 21 2.20 16.79 -4.85
C THR A 21 2.24 17.76 -3.66
N MET A 22 2.16 19.06 -3.93
CA MET A 22 2.12 20.10 -2.89
C MET A 22 0.80 20.09 -2.10
N ALA A 23 -0.33 19.82 -2.74
CA ALA A 23 -1.62 19.67 -2.08
C ALA A 23 -1.65 18.46 -1.13
N VAL A 24 -1.15 17.31 -1.60
CA VAL A 24 -0.98 16.10 -0.75
C VAL A 24 -0.07 16.40 0.44
N ARG A 25 1.09 17.04 0.19
CA ARG A 25 1.99 17.45 1.28
C ARG A 25 1.31 18.33 2.32
N ALA A 26 0.51 19.29 1.90
CA ALA A 26 -0.22 20.19 2.81
C ALA A 26 -1.14 19.38 3.75
N LYS A 27 -1.87 18.41 3.22
CA LYS A 27 -2.70 17.50 4.01
C LYS A 27 -1.87 16.62 4.96
N CYS A 28 -0.76 16.07 4.48
CA CYS A 28 0.12 15.27 5.33
C CYS A 28 0.68 16.09 6.51
N ARG A 29 1.04 17.37 6.29
CA ARG A 29 1.47 18.26 7.36
C ARG A 29 0.36 18.58 8.36
N GLU A 30 -0.85 18.86 7.88
CA GLU A 30 -2.02 19.08 8.71
C GLU A 30 -2.28 17.90 9.66
N TRP A 31 -2.09 16.66 9.18
CA TRP A 31 -2.34 15.45 9.95
C TRP A 31 -1.11 14.89 10.69
N GLY A 32 0.06 15.50 10.51
CA GLY A 32 1.31 15.02 11.07
C GLY A 32 1.79 13.69 10.47
N TRP A 33 1.42 13.39 9.22
CA TRP A 33 1.82 12.16 8.56
C TRP A 33 3.20 12.27 7.94
N PRO A 34 4.13 11.36 8.25
CA PRO A 34 5.44 11.30 7.60
C PRO A 34 5.31 11.13 6.09
N HIS A 35 6.09 11.89 5.34
CA HIS A 35 6.07 11.84 3.88
C HIS A 35 7.42 12.26 3.30
N ARG A 36 7.72 11.83 2.08
CA ARG A 36 8.89 12.26 1.31
C ARG A 36 8.56 12.49 -0.15
N PHE A 37 9.24 13.45 -0.76
CA PHE A 37 9.20 13.62 -2.21
C PHE A 37 10.06 12.56 -2.91
N VAL A 38 9.59 12.16 -4.08
CA VAL A 38 10.32 11.30 -5.00
C VAL A 38 10.58 12.06 -6.29
N ASN A 39 11.81 12.04 -6.76
CA ASN A 39 12.22 12.57 -8.07
C ASN A 39 13.48 11.83 -8.51
N GLU A 40 13.32 10.57 -8.87
CA GLU A 40 14.40 9.64 -9.13
C GLU A 40 14.39 9.19 -10.61
N ARG A 41 15.57 8.93 -11.15
CA ARG A 41 15.71 8.25 -12.44
C ARG A 41 15.89 6.76 -12.19
N ILE A 42 15.01 5.96 -12.74
CA ILE A 42 15.02 4.51 -12.66
C ILE A 42 15.60 3.97 -13.94
N VAL A 43 16.78 3.35 -13.87
CA VAL A 43 17.49 2.79 -15.05
C VAL A 43 17.98 1.39 -14.70
N GLY A 44 17.63 0.42 -15.53
CA GLY A 44 18.04 -0.96 -15.34
C GLY A 44 17.00 -1.95 -15.84
N THR A 45 16.69 -2.92 -15.01
CA THR A 45 15.64 -3.92 -15.27
C THR A 45 14.58 -3.85 -14.19
N MET A 46 13.33 -4.09 -14.57
CA MET A 46 12.23 -4.21 -13.61
C MET A 46 11.51 -5.55 -13.78
N GLU A 47 11.04 -6.10 -12.69
CA GLU A 47 10.02 -7.14 -12.67
C GLU A 47 8.68 -6.49 -12.37
N ILE A 48 7.69 -6.81 -13.17
CA ILE A 48 6.32 -6.35 -13.02
C ILE A 48 5.38 -7.55 -13.12
N LEU A 49 4.37 -7.58 -12.27
CA LEU A 49 3.33 -8.61 -12.30
C LEU A 49 2.31 -8.20 -13.36
N VAL A 50 2.14 -9.04 -14.37
CA VAL A 50 1.23 -8.78 -15.50
C VAL A 50 0.10 -9.81 -15.47
N ASP A 51 -1.13 -9.33 -15.65
CA ASP A 51 -2.28 -10.20 -15.84
C ASP A 51 -2.39 -10.58 -17.32
N HIS A 52 -2.24 -11.87 -17.61
CA HIS A 52 -2.43 -12.46 -18.92
C HIS A 52 -3.82 -13.11 -19.09
N GLY A 53 -4.72 -12.92 -18.13
CA GLY A 53 -6.07 -13.46 -18.17
C GLY A 53 -6.90 -12.87 -19.29
N SER A 54 -7.61 -13.72 -20.01
CA SER A 54 -8.51 -13.33 -21.10
C SER A 54 -9.91 -12.88 -20.64
N GLY A 55 -10.02 -12.44 -19.36
CA GLY A 55 -11.31 -11.95 -18.81
C GLY A 55 -12.30 -13.06 -18.40
N GLY A 56 -11.82 -14.30 -18.21
CA GLY A 56 -12.58 -15.42 -17.69
C GLY A 56 -12.13 -15.85 -16.28
N GLU A 57 -12.55 -17.02 -15.82
CA GLU A 57 -12.20 -17.56 -14.50
C GLU A 57 -10.70 -17.88 -14.33
N ASP A 58 -9.92 -17.92 -15.41
CA ASP A 58 -8.49 -18.24 -15.39
C ASP A 58 -7.65 -16.94 -15.30
N TRP A 59 -7.54 -16.39 -14.12
CA TRP A 59 -6.58 -15.33 -13.79
C TRP A 59 -5.16 -15.89 -13.83
N LYS A 60 -4.35 -15.41 -14.79
CA LYS A 60 -2.97 -15.85 -14.92
C LYS A 60 -2.03 -14.68 -14.72
N TRP A 61 -1.56 -14.53 -13.48
CA TRP A 61 -0.55 -13.54 -13.13
C TRP A 61 0.84 -14.11 -13.37
N GLU A 62 1.65 -13.42 -14.18
CA GLU A 62 3.04 -13.81 -14.44
C GLU A 62 3.97 -12.63 -14.19
N TRP A 63 5.14 -12.92 -13.60
CA TRP A 63 6.20 -11.94 -13.47
C TRP A 63 6.94 -11.79 -14.79
N GLU A 64 6.96 -10.59 -15.32
CA GLU A 64 7.74 -10.25 -16.49
C GLU A 64 8.94 -9.39 -16.13
N THR A 65 10.11 -9.71 -16.70
CA THR A 65 11.32 -8.87 -16.61
C THR A 65 11.41 -7.99 -17.85
N ARG A 66 11.48 -6.67 -17.65
CA ARG A 66 11.55 -5.67 -18.71
C ARG A 66 12.68 -4.68 -18.45
N PRO A 67 13.33 -4.12 -19.49
CA PRO A 67 14.21 -2.98 -19.32
C PRO A 67 13.40 -1.75 -18.87
N VAL A 68 14.00 -0.90 -18.03
CA VAL A 68 13.39 0.33 -17.55
C VAL A 68 14.35 1.51 -17.73
N ASP A 69 13.84 2.63 -18.28
CA ASP A 69 14.41 3.98 -18.21
C ASP A 69 13.25 4.95 -17.95
N ASP A 70 12.96 5.18 -16.69
CA ASP A 70 11.83 5.99 -16.28
C ASP A 70 12.26 7.15 -15.37
N ARG A 71 11.36 8.11 -15.19
CA ARG A 71 11.46 9.20 -14.23
C ARG A 71 10.34 9.07 -13.20
N TRP A 72 10.66 8.54 -12.06
CA TRP A 72 9.74 8.32 -10.95
C TRP A 72 9.59 9.58 -10.13
N ARG A 73 8.36 10.13 -10.04
CA ARG A 73 8.10 11.42 -9.38
C ARG A 73 6.80 11.40 -8.61
N GLY A 74 6.75 12.18 -7.52
CA GLY A 74 5.56 12.34 -6.69
C GLY A 74 5.89 12.38 -5.21
N ILE A 75 5.02 11.81 -4.40
CA ILE A 75 5.14 11.78 -2.95
C ILE A 75 4.82 10.38 -2.40
N VAL A 76 5.61 9.95 -1.46
CA VAL A 76 5.38 8.73 -0.68
C VAL A 76 4.94 9.16 0.71
N VAL A 77 3.86 8.59 1.21
CA VAL A 77 3.26 8.91 2.50
C VAL A 77 3.26 7.67 3.39
N ASN A 78 3.56 7.84 4.67
CA ASN A 78 3.53 6.76 5.66
C ASN A 78 2.48 7.08 6.75
N PRO A 79 1.20 6.79 6.49
CA PRO A 79 0.16 7.03 7.49
C PRO A 79 0.40 6.15 8.71
N PRO A 80 0.28 6.66 9.95
CA PRO A 80 0.55 5.87 11.15
C PRO A 80 -0.33 4.60 11.24
N GLY A 81 0.30 3.44 11.45
CA GLY A 81 -0.39 2.15 11.53
C GLY A 81 -0.86 1.57 10.19
N CYS A 82 -0.52 2.20 9.07
CA CYS A 82 -0.81 1.71 7.73
C CYS A 82 0.47 1.34 6.98
N GLU A 83 0.32 0.65 5.87
CA GLU A 83 1.41 0.49 4.91
C GLU A 83 1.70 1.80 4.17
N THR A 84 2.83 1.83 3.47
CA THR A 84 3.25 3.00 2.69
C THR A 84 2.28 3.26 1.54
N LEU A 85 1.78 4.48 1.44
CA LEU A 85 0.95 4.97 0.34
C LEU A 85 1.84 5.62 -0.72
N TYR A 86 1.83 5.08 -1.93
CA TYR A 86 2.61 5.58 -3.06
C TYR A 86 1.72 6.45 -3.96
N LEU A 87 1.89 7.76 -3.92
CA LEU A 87 1.27 8.71 -4.83
C LEU A 87 2.34 9.22 -5.79
N THR A 88 2.88 8.27 -6.56
CA THR A 88 4.04 8.44 -7.42
C THR A 88 3.74 7.99 -8.83
N PHE A 89 4.34 8.67 -9.81
CA PHE A 89 4.01 8.55 -11.22
C PHE A 89 5.28 8.31 -12.04
N GLY A 90 5.14 7.44 -13.05
CA GLY A 90 6.13 7.26 -14.10
C GLY A 90 6.11 8.40 -15.13
N ARG A 91 7.00 8.31 -16.10
CA ARG A 91 7.10 9.28 -17.19
C ARG A 91 5.85 9.33 -18.06
N ASP A 92 5.13 8.24 -18.16
CA ASP A 92 3.87 8.12 -18.92
C ASP A 92 2.65 8.71 -18.17
N GLY A 93 2.83 9.07 -16.89
CA GLY A 93 1.77 9.60 -16.01
C GLY A 93 0.99 8.54 -15.28
N ARG A 94 1.32 7.25 -15.41
CA ARG A 94 0.69 6.19 -14.62
C ARG A 94 1.17 6.23 -13.18
N LEU A 95 0.27 5.91 -12.26
CA LEU A 95 0.64 5.58 -10.89
C LEU A 95 1.51 4.33 -10.90
N ILE A 96 2.69 4.39 -10.28
CA ILE A 96 3.63 3.28 -10.22
C ILE A 96 4.53 3.42 -8.99
N ALA A 97 4.90 2.31 -8.38
CA ALA A 97 5.92 2.25 -7.34
C ALA A 97 7.09 1.38 -7.78
N TYR A 98 8.30 1.88 -7.58
CA TYR A 98 9.53 1.12 -7.78
C TYR A 98 10.15 0.79 -6.41
N LYS A 99 10.40 -0.49 -6.16
CA LYS A 99 11.13 -0.96 -4.97
C LYS A 99 12.45 -1.54 -5.43
N SER A 100 13.55 -1.09 -4.84
CA SER A 100 14.85 -1.74 -5.04
C SER A 100 14.77 -3.19 -4.56
N ALA A 101 15.31 -4.12 -5.30
CA ALA A 101 15.46 -5.50 -4.91
C ALA A 101 16.90 -5.71 -4.39
N PRO A 102 17.18 -5.51 -3.08
CA PRO A 102 18.53 -5.48 -2.54
C PRO A 102 19.27 -6.82 -2.68
N ASP A 103 18.52 -7.91 -2.77
CA ASP A 103 19.05 -9.27 -2.93
C ASP A 103 19.41 -9.59 -4.40
N ARG A 104 19.20 -8.65 -5.30
CA ARG A 104 19.46 -8.75 -6.73
C ARG A 104 20.52 -7.74 -7.15
N GLN A 105 20.92 -7.78 -8.41
CA GLN A 105 21.96 -6.88 -8.93
C GLN A 105 21.54 -5.40 -8.82
N PRO A 106 22.48 -4.47 -8.61
CA PRO A 106 22.21 -3.04 -8.68
C PRO A 106 21.48 -2.66 -9.96
N GLY A 107 20.46 -1.80 -9.85
CA GLY A 107 19.62 -1.43 -11.00
C GLY A 107 18.50 -2.43 -11.31
N HIS A 108 18.24 -3.36 -10.40
CA HIS A 108 17.07 -4.24 -10.48
C HIS A 108 15.96 -3.74 -9.55
N TYR A 109 14.73 -3.63 -10.08
CA TYR A 109 13.57 -3.09 -9.39
C TYR A 109 12.38 -4.04 -9.47
N ILE A 110 11.53 -4.01 -8.45
CA ILE A 110 10.18 -4.56 -8.49
C ILE A 110 9.25 -3.37 -8.72
N ALA A 111 8.52 -3.38 -9.83
CA ALA A 111 7.54 -2.35 -10.18
C ALA A 111 6.12 -2.84 -9.88
N ASN A 112 5.30 -1.96 -9.33
CA ASN A 112 3.87 -2.20 -9.13
C ASN A 112 3.10 -1.02 -9.73
N ASP A 113 2.14 -1.29 -10.59
CA ASP A 113 1.18 -0.34 -11.17
C ASP A 113 -0.24 -0.56 -10.63
N LEU A 114 -0.56 -1.74 -10.11
CA LEU A 114 -1.68 -1.94 -9.21
C LEU A 114 -1.18 -1.73 -7.78
N LEU A 115 -1.41 -0.54 -7.25
CA LEU A 115 -0.96 -0.16 -5.92
C LEU A 115 -1.99 -0.56 -4.86
N TYR A 116 -1.52 -0.84 -3.67
CA TYR A 116 -2.39 -1.06 -2.52
C TYR A 116 -1.78 -0.50 -1.24
N VAL A 117 -2.64 -0.22 -0.28
CA VAL A 117 -2.26 0.20 1.07
C VAL A 117 -3.13 -0.53 2.10
N LYS A 118 -2.49 -1.28 2.99
CA LYS A 118 -3.19 -1.93 4.09
C LYS A 118 -3.43 -0.93 5.21
N THR A 119 -4.69 -0.79 5.61
CA THR A 119 -5.16 0.22 6.57
C THR A 119 -5.68 -0.36 7.87
N GLN A 120 -5.81 -1.69 7.96
CA GLN A 120 -6.42 -2.43 9.08
C GLN A 120 -5.97 -1.96 10.46
N PHE A 121 -4.68 -1.67 10.63
CA PHE A 121 -4.11 -1.32 11.93
C PHE A 121 -3.99 0.19 12.16
N GLY A 122 -4.28 1.00 11.13
CA GLY A 122 -4.36 2.46 11.23
C GLY A 122 -5.67 2.96 11.82
N GLY A 123 -6.69 2.11 11.78
CA GLY A 123 -8.04 2.46 12.19
C GLY A 123 -8.81 3.33 11.18
N PRO A 124 -10.11 3.56 11.44
CA PRO A 124 -11.00 4.23 10.48
C PRO A 124 -10.54 5.62 10.05
N GLU A 125 -9.98 6.42 10.96
CA GLU A 125 -9.54 7.79 10.66
C GLU A 125 -8.42 7.83 9.62
N ARG A 126 -7.46 6.89 9.70
CA ARG A 126 -6.35 6.83 8.73
C ARG A 126 -6.82 6.31 7.38
N HIS A 127 -7.72 5.33 7.40
CA HIS A 127 -8.36 4.84 6.19
C HIS A 127 -9.12 5.97 5.46
N ILE A 128 -9.95 6.72 6.18
CA ILE A 128 -10.68 7.89 5.67
C ILE A 128 -9.72 8.95 5.14
N GLY A 129 -8.64 9.22 5.86
CA GLY A 129 -7.61 10.13 5.40
C GLY A 129 -6.94 9.69 4.10
N ILE A 130 -6.67 8.40 3.93
CA ILE A 130 -6.13 7.86 2.67
C ILE A 130 -7.15 8.02 1.55
N CYS A 131 -8.43 7.70 1.76
CA CYS A 131 -9.49 7.96 0.79
C CYS A 131 -9.56 9.45 0.41
N THR A 132 -9.37 10.35 1.39
CA THR A 132 -9.32 11.81 1.13
C THR A 132 -8.14 12.18 0.22
N LEU A 133 -6.95 11.59 0.42
CA LEU A 133 -5.81 11.82 -0.47
C LEU A 133 -6.07 11.26 -1.88
N LEU A 134 -6.72 10.12 -2.01
CA LEU A 134 -7.09 9.55 -3.30
C LEU A 134 -8.15 10.42 -4.02
N ARG A 135 -9.14 10.97 -3.31
CA ARG A 135 -10.08 11.96 -3.87
C ARG A 135 -9.37 13.22 -4.35
N LEU A 136 -8.37 13.67 -3.61
CA LEU A 136 -7.54 14.80 -4.04
C LEU A 136 -6.83 14.52 -5.37
N LEU A 137 -6.40 13.28 -5.63
CA LEU A 137 -5.84 12.90 -6.93
C LEU A 137 -6.87 13.10 -8.06
N GLU A 138 -8.12 12.69 -7.85
CA GLU A 138 -9.21 12.91 -8.83
C GLU A 138 -9.43 14.41 -9.10
N GLU A 139 -9.46 15.25 -8.06
CA GLU A 139 -9.60 16.70 -8.18
C GLU A 139 -8.49 17.34 -9.03
N TYR A 140 -7.28 16.76 -8.99
CA TYR A 140 -6.15 17.18 -9.81
C TYR A 140 -6.10 16.52 -11.18
N GLY A 141 -7.11 15.74 -11.54
CA GLY A 141 -7.30 15.16 -12.87
C GLY A 141 -6.57 13.83 -13.09
N VAL A 142 -6.33 13.08 -12.04
CA VAL A 142 -5.96 11.67 -12.15
C VAL A 142 -7.21 10.87 -12.48
N GLU A 143 -7.19 10.14 -13.60
CA GLU A 143 -8.19 9.11 -13.88
C GLU A 143 -7.89 7.93 -12.96
N LEU A 144 -8.67 7.78 -11.91
CA LEU A 144 -8.39 6.86 -10.80
C LEU A 144 -9.43 5.75 -10.73
N GLU A 145 -8.96 4.52 -10.55
CA GLU A 145 -9.77 3.37 -10.19
C GLU A 145 -9.40 2.94 -8.78
N VAL A 146 -10.40 2.76 -7.91
CA VAL A 146 -10.21 2.39 -6.51
C VAL A 146 -11.13 1.24 -6.15
N HIS A 147 -10.58 0.23 -5.48
CA HIS A 147 -11.34 -0.82 -4.83
C HIS A 147 -10.99 -0.81 -3.33
N ASP A 148 -11.99 -0.64 -2.50
CA ASP A 148 -11.85 -0.52 -1.06
C ASP A 148 -12.51 -1.70 -0.34
N ASP A 149 -11.72 -2.57 0.29
CA ASP A 149 -12.24 -3.68 1.11
C ASP A 149 -13.13 -3.18 2.25
N GLY A 150 -12.87 -1.97 2.76
CA GLY A 150 -13.64 -1.32 3.82
C GLY A 150 -14.93 -0.66 3.33
N ARG A 151 -15.11 -0.56 2.00
CA ARG A 151 -16.27 0.06 1.33
C ARG A 151 -16.55 1.51 1.68
N TYR A 152 -15.63 2.18 2.37
CA TYR A 152 -15.79 3.60 2.70
C TYR A 152 -15.68 4.48 1.45
N TRP A 153 -14.85 4.09 0.49
CA TRP A 153 -14.69 4.81 -0.77
C TRP A 153 -16.02 4.97 -1.52
N GLU A 154 -16.85 3.91 -1.55
CA GLU A 154 -18.12 3.90 -2.25
C GLU A 154 -19.27 4.49 -1.43
N THR A 155 -19.27 4.23 -0.11
CA THR A 155 -20.43 4.53 0.75
C THR A 155 -20.28 5.81 1.55
N GLY A 156 -19.05 6.20 1.92
CA GLY A 156 -18.80 7.24 2.90
C GLY A 156 -19.23 6.89 4.33
N ASP A 157 -19.59 5.62 4.58
CA ASP A 157 -20.11 5.16 5.88
C ASP A 157 -18.97 4.78 6.83
N ARG A 158 -18.69 5.71 7.76
CA ARG A 158 -17.66 5.54 8.79
C ARG A 158 -18.00 4.45 9.81
N GLU A 159 -19.28 4.31 10.15
CA GLU A 159 -19.71 3.33 11.17
C GLU A 159 -19.57 1.91 10.61
N GLN A 160 -19.96 1.71 9.35
CA GLN A 160 -19.75 0.46 8.64
C GLN A 160 -18.25 0.10 8.56
N LEU A 161 -17.39 1.04 8.18
CA LEU A 161 -15.94 0.83 8.15
C LEU A 161 -15.38 0.44 9.52
N ALA A 162 -15.75 1.17 10.57
CA ALA A 162 -15.30 0.89 11.92
C ALA A 162 -15.72 -0.51 12.40
N HIS A 163 -16.96 -0.89 12.13
CA HIS A 163 -17.47 -2.22 12.46
C HIS A 163 -16.74 -3.34 11.72
N GLN A 164 -16.48 -3.16 10.41
CA GLN A 164 -15.70 -4.15 9.64
C GLN A 164 -14.28 -4.29 10.16
N MET A 165 -13.60 -3.18 10.49
CA MET A 165 -12.26 -3.21 11.06
C MET A 165 -12.24 -3.93 12.41
N GLU A 166 -13.24 -3.70 13.25
CA GLU A 166 -13.39 -4.38 14.55
C GLU A 166 -13.56 -5.90 14.38
N ILE A 167 -14.44 -6.33 13.49
CA ILE A 167 -14.64 -7.76 13.19
C ILE A 167 -13.32 -8.42 12.79
N ILE A 168 -12.58 -7.81 11.86
CA ILE A 168 -11.32 -8.37 11.38
C ILE A 168 -10.25 -8.37 12.48
N ASN A 169 -10.18 -7.31 13.30
CA ASN A 169 -9.28 -7.27 14.47
C ASN A 169 -9.59 -8.40 15.46
N ASN A 170 -10.86 -8.65 15.73
CA ASN A 170 -11.30 -9.74 16.61
C ASN A 170 -10.90 -11.11 16.02
N ILE A 171 -11.07 -11.31 14.72
CA ILE A 171 -10.63 -12.53 14.04
C ILE A 171 -9.11 -12.70 14.13
N ILE A 172 -8.34 -11.65 13.84
CA ILE A 172 -6.87 -11.67 13.97
C ILE A 172 -6.45 -11.99 15.40
N HIS A 173 -7.12 -11.41 16.39
CA HIS A 173 -6.85 -11.66 17.80
C HIS A 173 -7.13 -13.13 18.21
N LEU A 174 -8.26 -13.66 17.76
CA LEU A 174 -8.60 -15.08 17.99
C LEU A 174 -7.59 -16.02 17.33
N LEU A 175 -7.17 -15.70 16.09
CA LEU A 175 -6.12 -16.44 15.38
C LEU A 175 -4.80 -16.47 16.14
N ALA A 176 -4.43 -15.34 16.74
CA ALA A 176 -3.20 -15.21 17.51
C ALA A 176 -3.23 -15.96 18.84
N GLN A 177 -4.42 -16.11 19.44
CA GLN A 177 -4.59 -16.77 20.75
C GLN A 177 -4.82 -18.28 20.65
N GLU A 178 -5.54 -18.74 19.64
CA GLU A 178 -5.94 -20.16 19.48
C GLU A 178 -5.76 -20.64 18.04
N PRO A 179 -4.52 -20.65 17.48
CA PRO A 179 -4.29 -21.01 16.09
C PRO A 179 -4.74 -22.45 15.75
N GLN A 180 -4.63 -23.38 16.71
CA GLN A 180 -5.04 -24.77 16.53
C GLN A 180 -6.56 -24.93 16.43
N ARG A 181 -7.32 -24.12 17.18
CA ARG A 181 -8.78 -24.15 17.16
C ARG A 181 -9.35 -23.64 15.85
N LEU A 182 -8.67 -22.67 15.24
CA LEU A 182 -9.06 -22.17 13.92
C LEU A 182 -8.69 -23.12 12.80
N ALA A 183 -7.52 -23.75 12.87
CA ALA A 183 -7.15 -24.80 11.92
C ALA A 183 -8.20 -25.92 11.90
N ALA A 184 -8.67 -26.35 13.06
CA ALA A 184 -9.75 -27.34 13.19
C ALA A 184 -11.10 -26.85 12.61
N LEU A 185 -11.42 -25.54 12.75
CA LEU A 185 -12.65 -24.94 12.23
C LEU A 185 -12.63 -24.79 10.69
N VAL A 186 -11.45 -24.48 10.11
CA VAL A 186 -11.30 -24.19 8.66
C VAL A 186 -10.99 -25.45 7.87
N LEU A 187 -10.22 -26.38 8.44
CA LEU A 187 -9.71 -27.57 7.76
C LEU A 187 -10.45 -28.87 8.15
N GLY A 188 -11.36 -28.80 9.14
CA GLY A 188 -12.03 -29.97 9.72
C GLY A 188 -11.16 -30.68 10.76
N GLU A 189 -11.75 -31.69 11.46
CA GLU A 189 -11.12 -32.41 12.58
C GLU A 189 -9.87 -33.23 12.17
N ASP A 190 -9.61 -33.38 10.85
CA ASP A 190 -8.47 -34.10 10.30
C ASP A 190 -7.20 -33.24 10.06
N ALA A 191 -7.15 -32.01 10.60
CA ALA A 191 -5.95 -31.20 10.55
C ALA A 191 -4.86 -31.81 11.44
N GLY A 192 -4.11 -32.76 10.89
CA GLY A 192 -2.90 -33.31 11.50
C GLY A 192 -1.90 -32.19 11.82
N ASP A 193 -0.96 -32.48 12.73
CA ASP A 193 0.06 -31.61 13.29
C ASP A 193 0.62 -30.58 12.28
N PHE A 194 -0.02 -29.42 12.20
CA PHE A 194 0.58 -28.24 11.60
C PHE A 194 1.55 -27.65 12.64
N GLU A 195 2.84 -27.69 12.35
CA GLU A 195 3.80 -26.82 13.05
C GLU A 195 3.35 -25.39 12.84
N VAL A 196 2.74 -24.81 13.86
CA VAL A 196 2.42 -23.37 13.90
C VAL A 196 3.78 -22.66 13.92
N LEU A 197 4.18 -22.12 12.78
CA LEU A 197 5.23 -21.11 12.76
C LEU A 197 4.83 -20.05 13.80
N ASP A 198 5.67 -19.90 14.82
CA ASP A 198 5.50 -18.95 15.92
C ASP A 198 5.56 -17.51 15.34
N VAL A 199 4.47 -17.09 14.69
CA VAL A 199 4.32 -15.72 14.20
C VAL A 199 4.08 -14.86 15.43
N GLU A 200 5.14 -14.29 15.97
CA GLU A 200 5.05 -13.25 16.98
C GLU A 200 4.29 -12.03 16.40
N VAL A 201 2.97 -12.13 16.33
CA VAL A 201 2.05 -11.09 15.80
C VAL A 201 2.24 -9.76 16.55
N GLY A 202 2.76 -9.80 17.78
CA GLY A 202 3.07 -8.60 18.57
C GLY A 202 4.33 -7.84 18.17
N LYS A 203 5.23 -8.42 17.35
CA LYS A 203 6.50 -7.75 16.97
C LYS A 203 6.45 -7.04 15.61
N VAL A 204 5.46 -7.32 14.77
CA VAL A 204 5.33 -6.73 13.43
C VAL A 204 4.93 -5.25 13.46
N PHE A 205 4.38 -4.76 14.58
CA PHE A 205 3.81 -3.42 14.69
C PHE A 205 4.42 -2.53 15.78
N ARG A 206 5.67 -2.81 16.17
CA ARG A 206 6.42 -1.81 16.96
C ARG A 206 6.81 -0.64 16.05
N GLU A 207 6.91 0.55 16.67
CA GLU A 207 7.39 1.78 16.02
C GLU A 207 8.55 1.50 15.06
N PRO A 208 8.60 2.18 13.90
CA PRO A 208 9.65 1.95 12.91
C PRO A 208 11.00 1.98 13.59
N LYS A 209 11.78 0.92 13.38
CA LYS A 209 13.09 0.79 14.01
C LYS A 209 13.91 2.04 13.73
N PRO A 210 14.72 2.55 14.68
CA PRO A 210 15.55 3.74 14.50
C PRO A 210 16.46 3.68 13.26
N GLU A 211 16.81 2.48 12.82
CA GLU A 211 17.60 2.23 11.61
C GLU A 211 16.87 2.68 10.35
N TRP A 212 15.56 2.53 10.26
CA TRP A 212 14.75 2.95 9.12
C TRP A 212 14.78 4.46 8.93
N ARG A 213 14.86 5.24 10.02
CA ARG A 213 14.98 6.70 9.94
C ARG A 213 16.28 7.13 9.23
N ARG A 214 17.37 6.37 9.40
CA ARG A 214 18.66 6.63 8.73
C ARG A 214 18.67 6.22 7.27
N GLU A 215 18.11 5.06 6.94
CA GLU A 215 18.01 4.57 5.55
C GLU A 215 17.10 5.44 4.69
N TRP A 216 16.12 6.10 5.30
CA TRP A 216 15.14 6.94 4.60
C TRP A 216 15.48 8.44 4.60
N GLY A 217 16.65 8.82 5.13
CA GLY A 217 17.10 10.22 5.16
C GLY A 217 16.20 11.14 5.99
N ILE A 218 15.42 10.59 6.93
CA ILE A 218 14.58 11.36 7.83
C ILE A 218 15.47 11.82 8.99
N SER A 219 15.90 13.07 8.98
CA SER A 219 16.62 13.67 10.13
C SER A 219 15.65 13.76 11.33
N ALA A 220 16.20 13.54 12.54
CA ALA A 220 15.44 13.57 13.80
C ALA A 220 14.93 14.97 14.19
N GLU A 221 15.16 16.00 13.35
CA GLU A 221 14.93 17.41 13.67
C GLU A 221 13.72 18.03 12.98
N GLU A 222 12.94 17.26 12.19
CA GLU A 222 11.69 17.78 11.59
C GLU A 222 10.46 17.20 12.31
N ASN A 223 10.25 17.57 13.57
CA ASN A 223 8.97 17.49 14.27
C ASN A 223 8.30 18.87 14.27
#